data_3c7e0e00b91e5a72d45500dd69a3efea
#
_entry.id   3c7e0e00b91e5a72d45500dd69a3efea
#
_cell.length_a   1.000
_cell.length_b   1.000
_cell.length_c   1.000
_cell.angle_alpha   90.00
_cell.angle_beta   90.00
_cell.angle_gamma   90.00
#
_symmetry.space_group_name_H-M   'P 1'
#
loop_
_entity.id
_entity.type
_entity.pdbx_description
1 polymer ?
#
loop_
_entity_poly.entity_id
_entity_poly.type
_entity_poly.pdbx_seq_one_letter_code
_entity_poly.pdbx_strand_id
1 'polypeptide(L)'
;MSTAARNESQNHELSFESRSHPSELLPRLRPFYSTSLGAAYLGDSREMLAALPDGSVNLAFTSPPYALHFKKEYGNVHKDDYVEWFLSFAREVYRALADDGSFVLNIGGSYNKGLPTRSTYHLKTLIALVDEVGFHLAQETFWYNPAKMPMPAEWGTV
;
A
#
# COMPACT_ATOMS: atom_id res chain seq x y z
N MET A 1 -47.05 -5.25 -37.68
CA MET A 1 -46.90 -6.15 -36.56
C MET A 1 -45.50 -5.95 -35.99
N SER A 2 -45.43 -5.15 -34.93
CA SER A 2 -44.16 -4.78 -34.30
C SER A 2 -44.00 -5.58 -33.04
N THR A 3 -42.96 -6.40 -32.98
CA THR A 3 -42.59 -7.17 -31.78
C THR A 3 -41.51 -6.39 -31.02
N ALA A 4 -41.95 -5.78 -29.94
CA ALA A 4 -41.05 -5.09 -29.02
C ALA A 4 -40.20 -6.14 -28.26
N ALA A 5 -38.89 -6.13 -28.50
CA ALA A 5 -37.93 -6.87 -27.68
C ALA A 5 -37.83 -6.17 -26.30
N ARG A 6 -38.29 -6.88 -25.27
CA ARG A 6 -38.06 -6.46 -23.88
C ARG A 6 -36.58 -6.64 -23.55
N ASN A 7 -35.97 -5.52 -23.25
CA ASN A 7 -34.62 -5.45 -22.70
C ASN A 7 -34.68 -5.90 -21.21
N GLU A 8 -34.37 -7.15 -20.95
CA GLU A 8 -34.16 -7.63 -19.59
C GLU A 8 -32.81 -7.14 -19.11
N SER A 9 -32.85 -6.03 -18.42
CA SER A 9 -31.71 -5.58 -17.59
C SER A 9 -31.51 -6.63 -16.50
N GLN A 10 -30.58 -7.53 -16.69
CA GLN A 10 -30.08 -8.37 -15.63
C GLN A 10 -29.40 -7.46 -14.61
N ASN A 11 -30.14 -7.11 -13.56
CA ASN A 11 -29.57 -6.62 -12.32
C ASN A 11 -28.66 -7.73 -11.77
N HIS A 12 -27.36 -7.60 -11.98
CA HIS A 12 -26.37 -8.35 -11.25
C HIS A 12 -26.39 -7.78 -9.81
N GLU A 13 -27.36 -8.23 -9.01
CA GLU A 13 -27.22 -8.15 -7.56
C GLU A 13 -25.96 -8.95 -7.22
N LEU A 14 -24.88 -8.22 -6.93
CA LEU A 14 -23.71 -8.80 -6.27
C LEU A 14 -24.24 -9.37 -4.95
N SER A 15 -24.51 -10.67 -4.92
CA SER A 15 -24.75 -11.38 -3.68
C SER A 15 -23.52 -11.21 -2.83
N PHE A 16 -23.59 -10.32 -1.84
CA PHE A 16 -22.66 -10.33 -0.72
C PHE A 16 -22.93 -11.62 0.06
N GLU A 17 -22.42 -12.73 -0.46
CA GLU A 17 -22.27 -13.92 0.36
C GLU A 17 -21.60 -13.50 1.66
N SER A 18 -22.08 -13.99 2.79
CA SER A 18 -21.64 -13.61 4.13
C SER A 18 -20.13 -13.85 4.26
N ARG A 19 -19.35 -12.83 3.90
CA ARG A 19 -17.91 -12.86 4.10
C ARG A 19 -17.65 -12.82 5.59
N SER A 20 -16.82 -13.71 6.07
CA SER A 20 -16.33 -13.71 7.45
C SER A 20 -15.86 -12.32 7.86
N HIS A 21 -16.16 -11.91 9.08
CA HIS A 21 -15.72 -10.61 9.56
C HIS A 21 -14.19 -10.55 9.59
N PRO A 22 -13.53 -9.45 9.16
CA PRO A 22 -12.06 -9.38 9.07
C PRO A 22 -11.30 -9.73 10.36
N SER A 23 -11.91 -9.55 11.54
CA SER A 23 -11.31 -9.98 12.80
C SER A 23 -11.16 -11.49 12.96
N GLU A 24 -11.89 -12.29 12.19
CA GLU A 24 -11.75 -13.74 12.19
C GLU A 24 -10.44 -14.21 11.57
N LEU A 25 -9.82 -13.38 10.71
CA LEU A 25 -8.49 -13.64 10.17
C LEU A 25 -7.38 -13.53 11.23
N LEU A 26 -7.64 -12.79 12.32
CA LEU A 26 -6.69 -12.54 13.40
C LEU A 26 -7.28 -12.93 14.77
N PRO A 27 -7.68 -14.19 14.98
CA PRO A 27 -8.48 -14.60 16.15
C PRO A 27 -7.72 -14.47 17.48
N ARG A 28 -6.39 -14.39 17.43
CA ARG A 28 -5.55 -14.24 18.61
C ARG A 28 -5.26 -12.78 18.99
N LEU A 29 -5.67 -11.83 18.12
CA LEU A 29 -5.45 -10.41 18.34
C LEU A 29 -6.76 -9.72 18.69
N ARG A 30 -6.71 -8.85 19.70
CA ARG A 30 -7.88 -8.04 20.07
C ARG A 30 -7.88 -6.76 19.25
N PRO A 31 -8.96 -6.48 18.47
CA PRO A 31 -9.09 -5.21 17.79
C PRO A 31 -9.11 -4.05 18.79
N PHE A 32 -8.46 -2.95 18.44
CA PHE A 32 -8.60 -1.68 19.13
C PHE A 32 -10.00 -1.10 18.89
N TYR A 33 -10.50 -1.27 17.67
CA TYR A 33 -11.80 -0.79 17.24
C TYR A 33 -12.35 -1.72 16.14
N SER A 34 -13.67 -1.96 16.14
CA SER A 34 -14.32 -2.73 15.09
C SER A 34 -15.69 -2.17 14.73
N THR A 35 -16.12 -2.43 13.49
CA THR A 35 -17.43 -2.14 12.94
C THR A 35 -18.03 -3.45 12.40
N SER A 36 -19.21 -3.41 11.82
CA SER A 36 -19.77 -4.56 11.11
C SER A 36 -18.99 -4.96 9.84
N LEU A 37 -18.13 -4.07 9.32
CA LEU A 37 -17.42 -4.27 8.05
C LEU A 37 -15.90 -4.38 8.20
N GLY A 38 -15.35 -4.11 9.38
CA GLY A 38 -13.90 -4.07 9.55
C GLY A 38 -13.43 -4.00 11.00
N ALA A 39 -12.12 -4.17 11.17
CA ALA A 39 -11.47 -4.06 12.46
C ALA A 39 -10.16 -3.28 12.32
N ALA A 40 -9.85 -2.43 13.30
CA ALA A 40 -8.58 -1.73 13.41
C ALA A 40 -7.77 -2.32 14.56
N TYR A 41 -6.48 -2.46 14.34
CA TYR A 41 -5.55 -3.00 15.31
C TYR A 41 -4.44 -1.97 15.60
N LEU A 42 -3.97 -1.97 16.84
CA LEU A 42 -2.82 -1.16 17.27
C LEU A 42 -1.67 -2.08 17.64
N GLY A 43 -0.54 -1.95 16.95
CA GLY A 43 0.66 -2.74 17.18
C GLY A 43 1.65 -2.69 16.03
N ASP A 44 2.66 -3.54 16.08
CA ASP A 44 3.62 -3.69 14.96
C ASP A 44 2.92 -4.40 13.79
N SER A 45 2.86 -3.73 12.65
CA SER A 45 2.21 -4.28 11.46
C SER A 45 2.91 -5.52 10.90
N ARG A 46 4.19 -5.75 11.15
CA ARG A 46 4.89 -6.98 10.75
C ARG A 46 4.34 -8.20 11.49
N GLU A 47 4.15 -8.07 12.80
CA GLU A 47 3.57 -9.14 13.62
C GLU A 47 2.13 -9.45 13.19
N MET A 48 1.37 -8.41 12.86
CA MET A 48 -0.02 -8.55 12.40
C MET A 48 -0.08 -9.18 11.01
N LEU A 49 0.76 -8.74 10.08
CA LEU A 49 0.85 -9.32 8.74
C LEU A 49 1.27 -10.79 8.82
N ALA A 50 2.27 -11.12 9.64
CA ALA A 50 2.71 -12.51 9.84
C ALA A 50 1.63 -13.42 10.44
N ALA A 51 0.67 -12.85 11.16
CA ALA A 51 -0.46 -13.59 11.74
C ALA A 51 -1.62 -13.82 10.75
N LEU A 52 -1.67 -13.10 9.62
CA LEU A 52 -2.66 -13.33 8.58
C LEU A 52 -2.41 -14.66 7.87
N PRO A 53 -3.48 -15.41 7.51
CA PRO A 53 -3.35 -16.57 6.65
C PRO A 53 -2.82 -16.20 5.26
N ASP A 54 -2.12 -17.14 4.60
CA ASP A 54 -1.68 -16.99 3.23
C ASP A 54 -2.89 -16.79 2.30
N GLY A 55 -2.75 -15.91 1.32
CA GLY A 55 -3.80 -15.69 0.30
C GLY A 55 -5.11 -15.13 0.83
N SER A 56 -5.14 -14.54 2.04
CA SER A 56 -6.39 -14.10 2.71
C SER A 56 -6.79 -12.66 2.41
N VAL A 57 -5.94 -11.89 1.73
CA VAL A 57 -6.11 -10.45 1.49
C VAL A 57 -6.22 -10.18 -0.01
N ASN A 58 -7.26 -9.46 -0.44
CA ASN A 58 -7.43 -9.08 -1.85
C ASN A 58 -6.79 -7.74 -2.19
N LEU A 59 -6.65 -6.86 -1.20
CA LEU A 59 -6.04 -5.54 -1.39
C LEU A 59 -5.22 -5.15 -0.16
N ALA A 60 -3.94 -4.88 -0.37
CA ALA A 60 -3.11 -4.17 0.58
C ALA A 60 -2.86 -2.74 0.08
N PHE A 61 -3.21 -1.74 0.88
CA PHE A 61 -2.97 -0.33 0.57
C PHE A 61 -2.19 0.31 1.70
N THR A 62 -1.06 0.95 1.38
CA THR A 62 -0.24 1.62 2.40
C THR A 62 0.48 2.86 1.88
N SER A 63 0.72 3.79 2.81
CA SER A 63 1.64 4.93 2.65
C SER A 63 2.63 4.89 3.82
N PRO A 64 3.73 4.15 3.70
CA PRO A 64 4.69 3.99 4.79
C PRO A 64 5.43 5.30 5.09
N PRO A 65 6.08 5.43 6.26
CA PRO A 65 6.96 6.55 6.54
C PRO A 65 7.99 6.72 5.43
N TYR A 66 8.09 7.92 4.85
CA TYR A 66 9.05 8.19 3.78
C TYR A 66 10.47 8.36 4.33
N ALA A 67 11.47 8.00 3.54
CA ALA A 67 12.87 8.19 3.89
C ALA A 67 13.30 9.67 3.79
N LEU A 68 12.76 10.50 4.68
CA LEU A 68 13.07 11.92 4.77
C LEU A 68 14.43 12.11 5.43
N HIS A 69 15.10 13.20 5.08
CA HIS A 69 16.41 13.55 5.66
C HIS A 69 16.32 14.02 7.12
N PHE A 70 15.14 14.30 7.64
CA PHE A 70 14.89 14.66 9.04
C PHE A 70 14.04 13.57 9.72
N LYS A 71 14.36 13.32 10.99
CA LYS A 71 13.65 12.30 11.77
C LYS A 71 12.29 12.81 12.20
N LYS A 72 11.27 12.00 12.00
CA LYS A 72 9.91 12.24 12.49
C LYS A 72 9.69 11.53 13.82
N GLU A 73 8.74 12.01 14.63
CA GLU A 73 8.39 11.40 15.93
C GLU A 73 7.92 9.94 15.79
N TYR A 74 7.21 9.62 14.71
CA TYR A 74 6.76 8.24 14.40
C TYR A 74 7.88 7.34 13.88
N GLY A 75 9.12 7.85 13.80
CA GLY A 75 10.25 7.12 13.25
C GLY A 75 10.22 7.02 11.73
N ASN A 76 11.35 7.24 11.10
CA ASN A 76 11.56 6.97 9.67
C ASN A 76 12.99 6.45 9.49
N VAL A 77 13.12 5.50 8.59
CA VAL A 77 14.41 4.86 8.28
C VAL A 77 15.18 5.74 7.31
N HIS A 78 16.53 5.73 7.43
CA HIS A 78 17.38 6.41 6.50
C HIS A 78 17.23 5.82 5.08
N LYS A 79 17.38 6.66 4.07
CA LYS A 79 17.16 6.26 2.66
C LYS A 79 18.04 5.09 2.21
N ASP A 80 19.23 4.92 2.80
CA ASP A 80 20.15 3.86 2.44
C ASP A 80 19.72 2.49 2.99
N ASP A 81 18.99 2.48 4.10
CA ASP A 81 18.47 1.28 4.75
C ASP A 81 16.99 1.02 4.39
N TYR A 82 16.36 1.95 3.66
CA TYR A 82 14.91 1.95 3.46
C TYR A 82 14.41 0.73 2.68
N VAL A 83 15.12 0.34 1.65
CA VAL A 83 14.71 -0.78 0.80
C VAL A 83 14.62 -2.04 1.64
N GLU A 84 15.69 -2.41 2.32
CA GLU A 84 15.74 -3.62 3.15
C GLU A 84 14.71 -3.60 4.28
N TRP A 85 14.57 -2.45 4.94
CA TRP A 85 13.54 -2.27 5.96
C TRP A 85 12.14 -2.52 5.38
N PHE A 86 11.82 -1.94 4.22
CA PHE A 86 10.49 -2.06 3.62
C PHE A 86 10.22 -3.48 3.08
N LEU A 87 11.23 -4.15 2.55
CA LEU A 87 11.10 -5.52 2.07
C LEU A 87 10.66 -6.49 3.17
N SER A 88 11.00 -6.23 4.43
CA SER A 88 10.53 -7.04 5.55
C SER A 88 9.01 -7.03 5.71
N PHE A 89 8.34 -5.92 5.36
CA PHE A 89 6.87 -5.83 5.33
C PHE A 89 6.31 -6.39 4.01
N ALA A 90 6.97 -6.07 2.91
CA ALA A 90 6.48 -6.41 1.56
C ALA A 90 6.41 -7.94 1.35
N ARG A 91 7.34 -8.71 1.89
CA ARG A 91 7.31 -10.18 1.84
C ARG A 91 6.09 -10.74 2.55
N GLU A 92 5.73 -10.19 3.72
CA GLU A 92 4.52 -10.60 4.45
C GLU A 92 3.24 -10.18 3.71
N VAL A 93 3.22 -8.99 3.11
CA VAL A 93 2.11 -8.55 2.26
C VAL A 93 1.95 -9.50 1.07
N TYR A 94 3.04 -9.85 0.38
CA TYR A 94 3.03 -10.76 -0.76
C TYR A 94 2.46 -12.13 -0.38
N ARG A 95 2.88 -12.70 0.75
CA ARG A 95 2.38 -13.97 1.28
C ARG A 95 0.88 -13.91 1.61
N ALA A 96 0.44 -12.81 2.22
CA ALA A 96 -0.95 -12.66 2.66
C ALA A 96 -1.91 -12.33 1.51
N LEU A 97 -1.43 -11.81 0.38
CA LEU A 97 -2.26 -11.50 -0.78
C LEU A 97 -2.74 -12.77 -1.50
N ALA A 98 -4.00 -12.74 -1.92
CA ALA A 98 -4.55 -13.74 -2.84
C ALA A 98 -3.87 -13.65 -4.22
N ASP A 99 -3.95 -14.70 -5.02
CA ASP A 99 -3.31 -14.78 -6.34
C ASP A 99 -3.76 -13.66 -7.30
N ASP A 100 -5.00 -13.19 -7.15
CA ASP A 100 -5.59 -12.07 -7.88
C ASP A 100 -5.59 -10.75 -7.08
N GLY A 101 -4.92 -10.76 -5.92
CA GLY A 101 -4.83 -9.62 -5.02
C GLY A 101 -3.94 -8.50 -5.56
N SER A 102 -4.13 -7.30 -5.03
CA SER A 102 -3.39 -6.10 -5.43
C SER A 102 -2.66 -5.46 -4.26
N PHE A 103 -1.44 -4.99 -4.52
CA PHE A 103 -0.69 -4.16 -3.58
C PHE A 103 -0.58 -2.73 -4.11
N VAL A 104 -1.14 -1.77 -3.39
CA VAL A 104 -1.07 -0.35 -3.71
C VAL A 104 -0.15 0.36 -2.74
N LEU A 105 0.98 0.83 -3.23
CA LEU A 105 2.00 1.53 -2.46
C LEU A 105 2.04 3.01 -2.83
N ASN A 106 1.66 3.89 -1.90
CA ASN A 106 1.85 5.33 -2.05
C ASN A 106 3.19 5.73 -1.41
N ILE A 107 4.17 6.05 -2.23
CA ILE A 107 5.52 6.40 -1.80
C ILE A 107 6.01 7.65 -2.55
N GLY A 108 6.70 8.54 -1.85
CA GLY A 108 7.26 9.76 -2.43
C GLY A 108 8.79 9.77 -2.37
N GLY A 109 9.41 10.45 -3.34
CA GLY A 109 10.83 10.73 -3.31
C GLY A 109 11.19 11.76 -2.24
N SER A 110 12.46 11.83 -1.88
CA SER A 110 13.03 12.85 -1.01
C SER A 110 14.25 13.51 -1.66
N TYR A 111 14.66 14.66 -1.12
CA TYR A 111 15.87 15.33 -1.55
C TYR A 111 17.10 14.82 -0.80
N ASN A 112 18.27 14.92 -1.44
CA ASN A 112 19.53 14.71 -0.77
C ASN A 112 19.90 15.96 0.02
N LYS A 113 20.23 15.78 1.30
CA LYS A 113 20.57 16.91 2.18
C LYS A 113 21.77 17.69 1.64
N GLY A 114 21.60 19.00 1.47
CA GLY A 114 22.67 19.90 1.00
C GLY A 114 23.02 19.80 -0.49
N LEU A 115 22.24 19.06 -1.27
CA LEU A 115 22.44 18.90 -2.70
C LEU A 115 21.15 19.20 -3.46
N PRO A 116 21.21 19.79 -4.67
CA PRO A 116 20.04 20.02 -5.52
C PRO A 116 19.62 18.74 -6.28
N THR A 117 19.71 17.60 -5.64
CA THR A 117 19.43 16.30 -6.25
C THR A 117 18.39 15.52 -5.44
N ARG A 118 17.65 14.68 -6.12
CA ARG A 118 16.66 13.78 -5.49
C ARG A 118 17.26 12.43 -5.14
N SER A 119 16.79 11.86 -4.04
CA SER A 119 17.06 10.47 -3.72
C SER A 119 16.24 9.54 -4.61
N THR A 120 16.83 8.43 -4.99
CA THR A 120 16.19 7.39 -5.82
C THR A 120 15.66 6.21 -5.00
N TYR A 121 15.56 6.34 -3.66
CA TYR A 121 15.19 5.22 -2.79
C TYR A 121 13.83 4.60 -3.16
N HIS A 122 12.85 5.43 -3.55
CA HIS A 122 11.52 4.97 -3.95
C HIS A 122 11.54 4.14 -5.24
N LEU A 123 12.40 4.51 -6.21
CA LEU A 123 12.61 3.73 -7.43
C LEU A 123 13.31 2.40 -7.13
N LYS A 124 14.32 2.42 -6.26
CA LYS A 124 14.98 1.21 -5.78
C LYS A 124 14.02 0.28 -5.06
N THR A 125 13.12 0.84 -4.25
CA THR A 125 12.05 0.08 -3.57
C THR A 125 11.14 -0.58 -4.60
N LEU A 126 10.71 0.13 -5.63
CA LEU A 126 9.88 -0.43 -6.71
C LEU A 126 10.59 -1.61 -7.40
N ILE A 127 11.85 -1.43 -7.79
CA ILE A 127 12.65 -2.47 -8.43
C ILE A 127 12.79 -3.69 -7.51
N ALA A 128 13.12 -3.48 -6.24
CA ALA A 128 13.27 -4.58 -5.29
C ALA A 128 11.95 -5.33 -5.02
N LEU A 129 10.80 -4.66 -5.05
CA LEU A 129 9.50 -5.31 -4.96
C LEU A 129 9.27 -6.27 -6.12
N VAL A 130 9.70 -5.91 -7.33
CA VAL A 130 9.58 -6.77 -8.51
C VAL A 130 10.63 -7.87 -8.51
N ASP A 131 11.89 -7.52 -8.35
CA ASP A 131 13.01 -8.43 -8.58
C ASP A 131 13.26 -9.39 -7.40
N GLU A 132 13.00 -8.95 -6.16
CA GLU A 132 13.35 -9.71 -4.96
C GLU A 132 12.13 -10.31 -4.25
N VAL A 133 10.95 -9.67 -4.33
CA VAL A 133 9.72 -10.17 -3.69
C VAL A 133 8.84 -10.94 -4.66
N GLY A 134 8.83 -10.55 -5.94
CA GLY A 134 8.08 -11.23 -6.98
C GLY A 134 6.76 -10.54 -7.39
N PHE A 135 6.53 -9.30 -6.97
CA PHE A 135 5.39 -8.54 -7.44
C PHE A 135 5.50 -8.23 -8.94
N HIS A 136 4.36 -8.10 -9.60
CA HIS A 136 4.28 -7.60 -10.96
C HIS A 136 3.84 -6.14 -10.96
N LEU A 137 4.61 -5.27 -11.63
CA LEU A 137 4.23 -3.88 -11.80
C LEU A 137 3.08 -3.78 -12.81
N ALA A 138 1.86 -3.54 -12.31
CA ALA A 138 0.69 -3.40 -13.15
C ALA A 138 0.48 -1.96 -13.62
N GLN A 139 0.70 -0.98 -12.74
CA GLN A 139 0.47 0.43 -13.04
C GLN A 139 1.28 1.34 -12.14
N GLU A 140 1.69 2.49 -12.68
CA GLU A 140 2.26 3.61 -11.95
C GLU A 140 1.35 4.84 -12.11
N THR A 141 1.09 5.54 -10.99
CA THR A 141 0.26 6.74 -10.96
C THR A 141 0.96 7.84 -10.19
N PHE A 142 1.00 9.04 -10.76
CA PHE A 142 1.57 10.22 -10.11
C PHE A 142 0.49 11.08 -9.47
N TRP A 143 0.62 11.32 -8.16
CA TRP A 143 -0.23 12.25 -7.46
C TRP A 143 0.22 13.68 -7.76
N TYR A 144 -0.62 14.43 -8.44
CA TYR A 144 -0.41 15.85 -8.69
C TYR A 144 -1.27 16.71 -7.76
N ASN A 145 -0.65 17.65 -7.05
CA ASN A 145 -1.35 18.63 -6.23
C ASN A 145 -1.03 20.05 -6.73
N PRO A 146 -1.95 20.71 -7.46
CA PRO A 146 -1.72 22.04 -8.02
C PRO A 146 -1.62 23.14 -6.96
N ALA A 147 -2.12 22.90 -5.74
CA ALA A 147 -2.05 23.87 -4.65
C ALA A 147 -0.71 23.84 -3.89
N LYS A 148 0.13 22.85 -4.16
CA LYS A 148 1.44 22.75 -3.51
C LYS A 148 2.42 23.68 -4.21
N MET A 149 2.83 24.73 -3.49
CA MET A 149 3.94 25.60 -3.96
C MET A 149 5.24 24.79 -4.04
N PRO A 150 6.00 24.92 -5.15
CA PRO A 150 7.33 24.34 -5.23
C PRO A 150 8.22 24.91 -4.13
N MET A 151 8.97 24.03 -3.47
CA MET A 151 9.94 24.49 -2.46
C MET A 151 11.20 25.04 -3.13
N PRO A 152 11.92 26.00 -2.50
CA PRO A 152 13.17 26.53 -3.05
C PRO A 152 14.19 25.46 -3.43
N ALA A 153 14.22 24.33 -2.71
CA ALA A 153 15.05 23.16 -3.04
C ALA A 153 14.65 22.47 -4.38
N GLU A 154 13.46 22.70 -4.88
CA GLU A 154 12.98 22.16 -6.16
C GLU A 154 13.42 23.04 -7.35
N TRP A 155 13.81 24.27 -7.07
CA TRP A 155 14.31 25.26 -8.03
C TRP A 155 15.82 25.48 -7.87
N GLY A 156 16.52 24.53 -7.27
CA GLY A 156 17.93 24.64 -7.02
C GLY A 156 18.67 25.14 -8.25
N THR A 157 19.25 26.32 -8.13
CA THR A 157 20.21 26.84 -9.11
C THR A 157 21.38 25.87 -9.17
N VAL A 158 21.57 25.28 -10.32
CA VAL A 158 22.79 24.58 -10.69
C VAL A 158 23.93 25.59 -10.78
#